data_a55bb2c5f860c6bab7f25bd302e92436
#
_entry.id   a55bb2c5f860c6bab7f25bd302e92436
#
_cell.length_a   1.000
_cell.length_b   1.000
_cell.length_c   1.000
_cell.angle_alpha   90.00
_cell.angle_beta   90.00
_cell.angle_gamma   90.00
#
_symmetry.space_group_name_H-M   'P 1'
#
loop_
_entity.id
_entity.type
_entity.pdbx_description
1 polymer ?
#
loop_
_entity_poly.entity_id
_entity_poly.type
_entity_poly.pdbx_seq_one_letter_code
_entity_poly.pdbx_strand_id
1 'polypeptide(L)'
;MSVASNTATDASAPAGGLRRLFRRPTALFGAAAILIMTASAFLAPLVVDLDPNHIDVLNRFAPPLSGGYLFGTDELGRDVLARLLAGGRISLTIGFAAMALSVIIGTAVGMIAGYRGGVIGAVLMRFVDAMMAFPTVFLVLALALLVKPGVASTTVLIAATSWMTVARLVEGQYRSLRHAEYAAAARTCGASGLRIMIVELLPNAAGAIIIAATINVARAILLESYV
;
A
#
# COMPACT_ATOMS: atom_id res chain seq x y z
N MET A 1 -48.49 -20.95 -13.72
CA MET A 1 -47.38 -21.84 -13.37
C MET A 1 -46.21 -21.47 -14.26
N SER A 2 -45.27 -20.67 -13.78
CA SER A 2 -44.04 -20.36 -14.46
C SER A 2 -42.89 -20.55 -13.44
N VAL A 3 -42.05 -21.52 -13.74
CA VAL A 3 -40.92 -21.95 -12.90
C VAL A 3 -39.82 -20.88 -13.00
N ALA A 4 -39.58 -20.18 -11.92
CA ALA A 4 -38.43 -19.31 -11.79
C ALA A 4 -37.14 -20.16 -11.81
N SER A 5 -36.33 -20.00 -12.85
CA SER A 5 -35.02 -20.61 -12.96
C SER A 5 -34.07 -19.99 -11.92
N ASN A 6 -33.75 -20.81 -10.95
CA ASN A 6 -32.77 -20.56 -9.91
C ASN A 6 -31.37 -20.50 -10.55
N THR A 7 -30.86 -19.30 -10.83
CA THR A 7 -29.45 -19.12 -11.15
C THR A 7 -28.66 -19.13 -9.83
N ALA A 8 -28.32 -20.34 -9.40
CA ALA A 8 -27.31 -20.54 -8.38
C ALA A 8 -26.00 -19.86 -8.87
N THR A 9 -25.67 -18.74 -8.26
CA THR A 9 -24.40 -18.04 -8.45
C THR A 9 -23.32 -18.96 -7.90
N ASP A 10 -22.66 -19.64 -8.79
CA ASP A 10 -21.56 -20.56 -8.54
C ASP A 10 -20.42 -19.77 -7.83
N ALA A 11 -20.38 -19.89 -6.51
CA ALA A 11 -19.30 -19.37 -5.67
C ALA A 11 -18.06 -20.24 -5.84
N SER A 12 -17.54 -20.31 -7.06
CA SER A 12 -16.28 -20.98 -7.34
C SER A 12 -15.11 -20.19 -6.79
N ALA A 13 -14.34 -20.89 -5.95
CA ALA A 13 -13.13 -20.50 -5.23
C ALA A 13 -12.11 -19.63 -6.03
N PRO A 14 -11.23 -18.89 -5.32
CA PRO A 14 -10.37 -17.82 -5.89
C PRO A 14 -9.20 -18.29 -6.77
N ALA A 15 -9.16 -19.56 -7.19
CA ALA A 15 -8.09 -20.09 -8.06
C ALA A 15 -8.02 -19.43 -9.46
N GLY A 16 -9.01 -18.60 -9.84
CA GLY A 16 -9.04 -17.91 -11.14
C GLY A 16 -8.49 -16.49 -11.17
N GLY A 17 -8.18 -15.90 -10.02
CA GLY A 17 -7.80 -14.47 -9.92
C GLY A 17 -6.50 -14.14 -10.66
N LEU A 18 -5.44 -14.87 -10.40
CA LEU A 18 -4.15 -14.72 -11.08
C LEU A 18 -4.25 -14.97 -12.58
N ARG A 19 -4.95 -16.02 -13.01
CA ARG A 19 -5.14 -16.31 -14.43
C ARG A 19 -5.97 -15.23 -15.14
N ARG A 20 -6.92 -14.58 -14.48
CA ARG A 20 -7.66 -13.44 -15.01
C ARG A 20 -6.81 -12.17 -15.10
N LEU A 21 -5.87 -11.98 -14.16
CA LEU A 21 -4.90 -10.87 -14.20
C LEU A 21 -4.02 -10.95 -15.46
N PHE A 22 -3.48 -12.14 -15.76
CA PHE A 22 -2.65 -12.38 -16.95
C PHE A 22 -3.42 -12.25 -18.29
N ARG A 23 -4.73 -12.18 -18.27
CA ARG A 23 -5.56 -11.97 -19.47
C ARG A 23 -5.85 -10.49 -19.75
N ARG A 24 -5.51 -9.56 -18.82
CA ARG A 24 -5.74 -8.12 -19.00
C ARG A 24 -4.44 -7.43 -19.36
N PRO A 25 -4.29 -6.89 -20.61
CA PRO A 25 -3.04 -6.26 -21.05
C PRO A 25 -2.65 -5.06 -20.19
N THR A 26 -3.61 -4.29 -19.69
CA THR A 26 -3.35 -3.15 -18.79
C THR A 26 -2.75 -3.58 -17.45
N ALA A 27 -3.22 -4.71 -16.89
CA ALA A 27 -2.67 -5.25 -15.65
C ALA A 27 -1.25 -5.80 -15.83
N LEU A 28 -1.00 -6.46 -16.96
CA LEU A 28 0.34 -6.94 -17.32
C LEU A 28 1.31 -5.78 -17.51
N PHE A 29 0.89 -4.73 -18.22
CA PHE A 29 1.72 -3.55 -18.42
C PHE A 29 2.08 -2.88 -17.09
N GLY A 30 1.09 -2.67 -16.21
CA GLY A 30 1.33 -2.08 -14.89
C GLY A 30 2.25 -2.94 -14.01
N ALA A 31 2.01 -4.26 -13.98
CA ALA A 31 2.86 -5.19 -13.24
C ALA A 31 4.30 -5.22 -13.79
N ALA A 32 4.47 -5.25 -15.10
CA ALA A 32 5.78 -5.21 -15.75
C ALA A 32 6.51 -3.90 -15.45
N ALA A 33 5.83 -2.76 -15.53
CA ALA A 33 6.42 -1.45 -15.22
C ALA A 33 6.93 -1.40 -13.77
N ILE A 34 6.10 -1.80 -12.79
CA ILE A 34 6.50 -1.84 -11.37
C ILE A 34 7.67 -2.81 -11.18
N LEU A 35 7.63 -3.99 -11.81
CA LEU A 35 8.70 -4.98 -11.70
C LEU A 35 10.02 -4.45 -12.27
N ILE A 36 9.99 -3.83 -13.45
CA ILE A 36 11.17 -3.24 -14.10
C ILE A 36 11.73 -2.11 -13.22
N MET A 37 10.89 -1.19 -12.75
CA MET A 37 11.33 -0.09 -11.88
C MET A 37 11.93 -0.60 -10.57
N THR A 38 11.30 -1.59 -9.94
CA THR A 38 11.82 -2.18 -8.70
C THR A 38 13.12 -2.94 -8.96
N ALA A 39 13.16 -3.76 -10.01
CA ALA A 39 14.36 -4.49 -10.38
C ALA A 39 15.53 -3.55 -10.70
N SER A 40 15.29 -2.51 -11.49
CA SER A 40 16.34 -1.53 -11.83
C SER A 40 16.85 -0.80 -10.58
N ALA A 41 15.96 -0.35 -9.69
CA ALA A 41 16.36 0.36 -8.48
C ALA A 41 17.21 -0.50 -7.51
N PHE A 42 16.92 -1.79 -7.42
CA PHE A 42 17.61 -2.67 -6.46
C PHE A 42 18.76 -3.48 -7.08
N LEU A 43 18.71 -3.84 -8.37
CA LEU A 43 19.73 -4.67 -9.01
C LEU A 43 20.80 -3.84 -9.72
N ALA A 44 20.47 -2.67 -10.29
CA ALA A 44 21.45 -1.86 -11.00
C ALA A 44 22.67 -1.48 -10.14
N PRO A 45 22.54 -1.06 -8.87
CA PRO A 45 23.69 -0.78 -8.01
C PRO A 45 24.58 -1.99 -7.69
N LEU A 46 24.11 -3.22 -7.97
CA LEU A 46 24.91 -4.44 -7.78
C LEU A 46 25.75 -4.79 -9.03
N VAL A 47 25.37 -4.26 -10.19
CA VAL A 47 25.98 -4.60 -11.48
C VAL A 47 26.86 -3.46 -11.99
N VAL A 48 26.46 -2.23 -11.68
CA VAL A 48 27.16 -1.02 -12.14
C VAL A 48 27.51 -0.18 -10.91
N ASP A 49 28.80 0.18 -10.80
CA ASP A 49 29.26 1.06 -9.72
C ASP A 49 28.84 2.51 -10.03
N LEU A 50 27.62 2.82 -9.64
CA LEU A 50 26.99 4.13 -9.84
C LEU A 50 26.97 4.87 -8.50
N ASP A 51 27.86 5.86 -8.33
CA ASP A 51 27.84 6.76 -7.17
C ASP A 51 26.88 7.94 -7.43
N PRO A 52 25.69 8.00 -6.79
CA PRO A 52 24.72 9.07 -6.99
C PRO A 52 25.22 10.43 -6.46
N ASN A 53 26.29 10.45 -5.66
CA ASN A 53 26.85 11.66 -5.03
C ASN A 53 28.15 12.12 -5.69
N HIS A 54 28.71 11.37 -6.66
CA HIS A 54 29.91 11.77 -7.36
C HIS A 54 29.68 13.08 -8.13
N ILE A 55 30.51 14.09 -7.84
CA ILE A 55 30.43 15.43 -8.44
C ILE A 55 31.51 15.57 -9.50
N ASP A 56 31.09 15.83 -10.75
CA ASP A 56 31.98 16.13 -11.88
C ASP A 56 31.68 17.53 -12.43
N VAL A 57 32.33 18.54 -11.88
CA VAL A 57 32.09 19.95 -12.20
C VAL A 57 32.37 20.27 -13.68
N LEU A 58 33.24 19.49 -14.34
CA LEU A 58 33.61 19.72 -15.74
C LEU A 58 32.48 19.26 -16.69
N ASN A 59 31.68 18.28 -16.27
CA ASN A 59 30.58 17.71 -17.06
C ASN A 59 29.20 18.16 -16.54
N ARG A 60 29.07 19.40 -16.08
CA ARG A 60 27.79 19.97 -15.65
C ARG A 60 26.83 20.13 -16.83
N PHE A 61 25.57 19.74 -16.62
CA PHE A 61 24.52 19.80 -17.65
C PHE A 61 24.90 19.06 -18.95
N ALA A 62 25.70 18.00 -18.85
CA ALA A 62 26.01 17.17 -20.01
C ALA A 62 24.72 16.56 -20.56
N PRO A 63 24.48 16.62 -21.88
CA PRO A 63 23.27 16.07 -22.48
C PRO A 63 23.23 14.53 -22.37
N PRO A 64 22.03 13.92 -22.46
CA PRO A 64 21.90 12.48 -22.49
C PRO A 64 22.78 11.83 -23.57
N LEU A 65 23.31 10.64 -23.27
CA LEU A 65 24.19 9.83 -24.14
C LEU A 65 25.54 10.49 -24.44
N SER A 66 25.99 11.46 -23.65
CA SER A 66 27.31 12.09 -23.77
C SER A 66 28.21 11.74 -22.59
N GLY A 67 29.52 11.66 -22.82
CA GLY A 67 30.53 11.49 -21.77
C GLY A 67 30.37 10.22 -20.89
N GLY A 68 29.63 9.20 -21.38
CA GLY A 68 29.34 7.99 -20.62
C GLY A 68 28.09 8.08 -19.73
N TYR A 69 27.43 9.22 -19.68
CA TYR A 69 26.19 9.45 -18.91
C TYR A 69 24.95 9.14 -19.75
N LEU A 70 24.18 8.10 -19.39
CA LEU A 70 22.99 7.69 -20.15
C LEU A 70 21.89 8.75 -20.15
N PHE A 71 21.62 9.37 -19.01
CA PHE A 71 20.58 10.42 -18.86
C PHE A 71 21.18 11.82 -18.66
N GLY A 72 22.49 11.96 -18.92
CA GLY A 72 23.20 13.21 -18.70
C GLY A 72 23.50 13.49 -17.23
N THR A 73 23.84 14.73 -16.92
CA THR A 73 24.25 15.19 -15.58
C THR A 73 23.42 16.38 -15.11
N ASP A 74 23.36 16.57 -13.79
CA ASP A 74 22.68 17.70 -13.16
C ASP A 74 23.58 18.96 -13.06
N GLU A 75 23.11 19.98 -12.31
CA GLU A 75 23.81 21.24 -12.08
C GLU A 75 25.16 21.09 -11.34
N LEU A 76 25.41 19.96 -10.68
CA LEU A 76 26.67 19.64 -10.03
C LEU A 76 27.53 18.63 -10.79
N GLY A 77 27.07 18.21 -11.97
CA GLY A 77 27.73 17.17 -12.78
C GLY A 77 27.48 15.75 -12.30
N ARG A 78 26.49 15.54 -11.42
CA ARG A 78 26.16 14.20 -10.91
C ARG A 78 25.34 13.43 -11.93
N ASP A 79 25.56 12.14 -12.05
CA ASP A 79 24.82 11.25 -12.97
C ASP A 79 23.33 11.18 -12.60
N VAL A 80 22.47 11.64 -13.51
CA VAL A 80 21.02 11.65 -13.35
C VAL A 80 20.46 10.24 -13.20
N LEU A 81 20.99 9.23 -13.93
CA LEU A 81 20.57 7.85 -13.82
C LEU A 81 20.90 7.26 -12.44
N ALA A 82 22.14 7.48 -11.96
CA ALA A 82 22.55 7.02 -10.64
C ALA A 82 21.62 7.57 -9.53
N ARG A 83 21.31 8.87 -9.61
CA ARG A 83 20.40 9.54 -8.69
C ARG A 83 18.97 9.05 -8.77
N LEU A 84 18.48 8.81 -9.99
CA LEU A 84 17.12 8.27 -10.21
C LEU A 84 16.97 6.87 -9.60
N LEU A 85 17.98 6.01 -9.76
CA LEU A 85 17.96 4.66 -9.21
C LEU A 85 18.08 4.68 -7.68
N ALA A 86 18.95 5.52 -7.13
CA ALA A 86 19.11 5.68 -5.68
C ALA A 86 17.83 6.24 -5.02
N GLY A 87 17.26 7.31 -5.58
CA GLY A 87 15.99 7.89 -5.13
C GLY A 87 14.83 6.91 -5.25
N GLY A 88 14.72 6.22 -6.39
CA GLY A 88 13.70 5.20 -6.62
C GLY A 88 13.76 4.06 -5.59
N ARG A 89 14.97 3.62 -5.20
CA ARG A 89 15.17 2.61 -4.14
C ARG A 89 14.64 3.11 -2.79
N ILE A 90 14.92 4.36 -2.43
CA ILE A 90 14.45 4.95 -1.17
C ILE A 90 12.92 5.06 -1.18
N SER A 91 12.35 5.68 -2.22
CA SER A 91 10.89 5.89 -2.34
C SER A 91 10.11 4.58 -2.36
N LEU A 92 10.59 3.55 -3.09
CA LEU A 92 9.96 2.22 -3.09
C LEU A 92 10.05 1.54 -1.72
N THR A 93 11.19 1.65 -1.03
CA THR A 93 11.36 1.09 0.31
C THR A 93 10.39 1.73 1.29
N ILE A 94 10.31 3.05 1.32
CA ILE A 94 9.38 3.80 2.16
C ILE A 94 7.94 3.48 1.80
N GLY A 95 7.61 3.50 0.51
CA GLY A 95 6.25 3.25 0.02
C GLY A 95 5.71 1.87 0.41
N PHE A 96 6.50 0.82 0.18
CA PHE A 96 6.10 -0.55 0.55
C PHE A 96 6.09 -0.78 2.06
N ALA A 97 7.09 -0.26 2.79
CA ALA A 97 7.14 -0.43 4.25
C ALA A 97 6.00 0.34 4.95
N ALA A 98 5.73 1.58 4.54
CA ALA A 98 4.62 2.38 5.06
C ALA A 98 3.27 1.74 4.73
N MET A 99 3.09 1.23 3.51
CA MET A 99 1.89 0.48 3.12
C MET A 99 1.71 -0.75 4.02
N ALA A 100 2.74 -1.56 4.20
CA ALA A 100 2.63 -2.78 5.02
C ALA A 100 2.20 -2.45 6.46
N LEU A 101 2.85 -1.47 7.10
CA LEU A 101 2.49 -1.00 8.45
C LEU A 101 1.05 -0.45 8.50
N SER A 102 0.67 0.39 7.54
CA SER A 102 -0.68 0.96 7.46
C SER A 102 -1.75 -0.10 7.29
N VAL A 103 -1.50 -1.11 6.44
CA VAL A 103 -2.43 -2.22 6.20
C VAL A 103 -2.56 -3.09 7.44
N ILE A 104 -1.46 -3.41 8.12
CA ILE A 104 -1.50 -4.20 9.36
C ILE A 104 -2.31 -3.47 10.44
N ILE A 105 -1.97 -2.22 10.74
CA ILE A 105 -2.64 -1.42 11.78
C ILE A 105 -4.12 -1.19 11.40
N GLY A 106 -4.36 -0.72 10.18
CA GLY A 106 -5.70 -0.41 9.70
C GLY A 106 -6.60 -1.63 9.64
N THR A 107 -6.08 -2.78 9.19
CA THR A 107 -6.82 -4.04 9.19
C THR A 107 -7.15 -4.49 10.61
N ALA A 108 -6.21 -4.43 11.55
CA ALA A 108 -6.45 -4.80 12.94
C ALA A 108 -7.56 -3.93 13.59
N VAL A 109 -7.45 -2.61 13.45
CA VAL A 109 -8.44 -1.67 14.00
C VAL A 109 -9.80 -1.82 13.32
N GLY A 110 -9.83 -1.87 11.98
CA GLY A 110 -11.07 -2.02 11.21
C GLY A 110 -11.76 -3.35 11.45
N MET A 111 -11.02 -4.44 11.56
CA MET A 111 -11.50 -5.78 11.88
C MET A 111 -12.19 -5.80 13.25
N ILE A 112 -11.54 -5.25 14.28
CA ILE A 112 -12.11 -5.20 15.66
C ILE A 112 -13.38 -4.32 15.67
N ALA A 113 -13.30 -3.14 15.05
CA ALA A 113 -14.42 -2.21 15.03
C ALA A 113 -15.63 -2.78 14.26
N GLY A 114 -15.41 -3.35 13.09
CA GLY A 114 -16.48 -3.90 12.24
C GLY A 114 -17.10 -5.17 12.80
N TYR A 115 -16.29 -6.08 13.37
CA TYR A 115 -16.79 -7.33 13.92
C TYR A 115 -17.55 -7.11 15.25
N ARG A 116 -16.95 -6.40 16.20
CA ARG A 116 -17.59 -6.17 17.51
C ARG A 116 -18.77 -5.21 17.42
N GLY A 117 -18.64 -4.14 16.64
CA GLY A 117 -19.70 -3.14 16.53
C GLY A 117 -20.00 -2.45 17.87
N GLY A 118 -21.26 -2.02 18.06
CA GLY A 118 -21.71 -1.39 19.32
C GLY A 118 -20.82 -0.22 19.77
N VAL A 119 -20.62 -0.09 21.08
CA VAL A 119 -19.82 1.00 21.67
C VAL A 119 -18.35 0.91 21.26
N ILE A 120 -17.76 -0.29 21.24
CA ILE A 120 -16.35 -0.49 20.88
C ILE A 120 -16.11 -0.03 19.44
N GLY A 121 -16.94 -0.49 18.50
CA GLY A 121 -16.85 -0.08 17.10
C GLY A 121 -17.05 1.43 16.92
N ALA A 122 -18.03 2.01 17.64
CA ALA A 122 -18.30 3.44 17.59
C ALA A 122 -17.12 4.27 18.11
N VAL A 123 -16.53 3.92 19.24
CA VAL A 123 -15.38 4.64 19.82
C VAL A 123 -14.17 4.57 18.90
N LEU A 124 -13.82 3.37 18.39
CA LEU A 124 -12.70 3.20 17.48
C LEU A 124 -12.90 4.02 16.19
N MET A 125 -14.10 3.99 15.62
CA MET A 125 -14.37 4.75 14.39
C MET A 125 -14.46 6.25 14.63
N ARG A 126 -14.93 6.72 15.79
CA ARG A 126 -14.86 8.14 16.16
C ARG A 126 -13.42 8.64 16.28
N PHE A 127 -12.54 7.82 16.85
CA PHE A 127 -11.11 8.14 16.89
C PHE A 127 -10.53 8.23 15.48
N VAL A 128 -10.83 7.26 14.60
CA VAL A 128 -10.42 7.29 13.19
C VAL A 128 -10.96 8.54 12.49
N ASP A 129 -12.24 8.90 12.70
CA ASP A 129 -12.86 10.09 12.12
C ASP A 129 -12.18 11.38 12.58
N ALA A 130 -11.89 11.49 13.88
CA ALA A 130 -11.21 12.64 14.44
C ALA A 130 -9.80 12.82 13.83
N MET A 131 -9.07 11.73 13.64
CA MET A 131 -7.76 11.75 12.99
C MET A 131 -7.88 12.12 11.50
N MET A 132 -8.88 11.60 10.78
CA MET A 132 -9.12 11.91 9.38
C MET A 132 -9.62 13.35 9.14
N ALA A 133 -10.08 14.05 10.16
CA ALA A 133 -10.47 15.47 10.06
C ALA A 133 -9.28 16.38 9.75
N PHE A 134 -8.05 15.95 10.06
CA PHE A 134 -6.84 16.70 9.72
C PHE A 134 -6.39 16.36 8.30
N PRO A 135 -6.09 17.37 7.45
CA PRO A 135 -5.50 17.10 6.13
C PRO A 135 -4.16 16.36 6.29
N THR A 136 -4.05 15.17 5.68
CA THR A 136 -2.92 14.25 5.87
C THR A 136 -1.56 14.90 5.60
N VAL A 137 -1.46 15.72 4.54
CA VAL A 137 -0.20 16.39 4.18
C VAL A 137 0.28 17.32 5.32
N PHE A 138 -0.61 18.14 5.90
CA PHE A 138 -0.25 19.02 7.00
C PHE A 138 0.13 18.23 8.26
N LEU A 139 -0.56 17.12 8.52
CA LEU A 139 -0.25 16.26 9.66
C LEU A 139 1.14 15.63 9.52
N VAL A 140 1.47 15.12 8.32
CA VAL A 140 2.79 14.54 8.04
C VAL A 140 3.88 15.60 8.18
N LEU A 141 3.71 16.78 7.58
CA LEU A 141 4.70 17.86 7.66
C LEU A 141 4.90 18.35 9.11
N ALA A 142 3.81 18.50 9.87
CA ALA A 142 3.91 18.91 11.27
C ALA A 142 4.67 17.88 12.12
N LEU A 143 4.42 16.60 11.91
CA LEU A 143 5.11 15.52 12.59
C LEU A 143 6.57 15.38 12.13
N ALA A 144 6.88 15.65 10.86
CA ALA A 144 8.24 15.61 10.33
C ALA A 144 9.17 16.61 11.00
N LEU A 145 8.63 17.75 11.47
CA LEU A 145 9.43 18.73 12.23
C LEU A 145 9.90 18.22 13.60
N LEU A 146 9.26 17.17 14.14
CA LEU A 146 9.54 16.64 15.48
C LEU A 146 10.52 15.46 15.46
N VAL A 147 10.83 14.91 14.29
CA VAL A 147 11.68 13.72 14.16
C VAL A 147 12.88 13.99 13.26
N LYS A 148 13.98 13.26 13.52
CA LYS A 148 15.15 13.35 12.65
C LYS A 148 14.83 12.76 11.28
N PRO A 149 15.22 13.45 10.17
CA PRO A 149 15.01 12.94 8.82
C PRO A 149 15.68 11.58 8.62
N GLY A 150 14.99 10.67 7.93
CA GLY A 150 15.53 9.36 7.62
C GLY A 150 14.46 8.38 7.11
N VAL A 151 14.87 7.33 6.41
CA VAL A 151 13.97 6.33 5.81
C VAL A 151 13.01 5.73 6.85
N ALA A 152 13.52 5.36 8.02
CA ALA A 152 12.70 4.76 9.08
C ALA A 152 11.67 5.74 9.65
N SER A 153 12.08 6.99 9.96
CA SER A 153 11.17 8.01 10.48
C SER A 153 10.10 8.39 9.48
N THR A 154 10.46 8.63 8.23
CA THR A 154 9.49 8.93 7.15
C THR A 154 8.52 7.77 6.95
N THR A 155 9.00 6.52 6.96
CA THR A 155 8.13 5.34 6.88
C THR A 155 7.09 5.30 7.99
N VAL A 156 7.53 5.52 9.25
CA VAL A 156 6.62 5.51 10.40
C VAL A 156 5.62 6.66 10.34
N LEU A 157 6.07 7.87 9.98
CA LEU A 157 5.20 9.03 9.83
C LEU A 157 4.09 8.81 8.80
N ILE A 158 4.45 8.30 7.62
CA ILE A 158 3.49 7.99 6.56
C ILE A 158 2.54 6.87 7.01
N ALA A 159 3.06 5.83 7.63
CA ALA A 159 2.23 4.74 8.15
C ALA A 159 1.24 5.22 9.22
N ALA A 160 1.70 6.07 10.14
CA ALA A 160 0.89 6.65 11.22
C ALA A 160 -0.27 7.54 10.72
N THR A 161 -0.17 8.04 9.49
CA THR A 161 -1.21 8.89 8.89
C THR A 161 -2.04 8.18 7.83
N SER A 162 -1.61 7.02 7.33
CA SER A 162 -2.28 6.32 6.21
C SER A 162 -3.17 5.15 6.66
N TRP A 163 -2.98 4.59 7.86
CA TRP A 163 -3.73 3.44 8.37
C TRP A 163 -5.24 3.69 8.55
N MET A 164 -5.63 4.94 8.77
CA MET A 164 -7.02 5.34 9.04
C MET A 164 -7.96 5.01 7.87
N THR A 165 -7.51 5.27 6.65
CA THR A 165 -8.29 4.96 5.43
C THR A 165 -8.49 3.45 5.28
N VAL A 166 -7.46 2.65 5.60
CA VAL A 166 -7.55 1.19 5.58
C VAL A 166 -8.52 0.71 6.68
N ALA A 167 -8.42 1.27 7.89
CA ALA A 167 -9.29 0.92 9.01
C ALA A 167 -10.77 1.14 8.67
N ARG A 168 -11.08 2.28 8.05
CA ARG A 168 -12.45 2.61 7.62
C ARG A 168 -12.98 1.64 6.57
N LEU A 169 -12.16 1.30 5.57
CA LEU A 169 -12.53 0.35 4.53
C LEU A 169 -12.77 -1.04 5.11
N VAL A 170 -11.86 -1.51 5.97
CA VAL A 170 -11.94 -2.83 6.59
C VAL A 170 -13.13 -2.92 7.55
N GLU A 171 -13.40 -1.86 8.33
CA GLU A 171 -14.58 -1.80 9.20
C GLU A 171 -15.86 -2.00 8.40
N GLY A 172 -16.02 -1.30 7.27
CA GLY A 172 -17.19 -1.44 6.42
C GLY A 172 -17.37 -2.86 5.87
N GLN A 173 -16.27 -3.51 5.44
CA GLN A 173 -16.26 -4.89 4.98
C GLN A 173 -16.68 -5.86 6.11
N TYR A 174 -16.05 -5.74 7.28
CA TYR A 174 -16.34 -6.63 8.41
C TYR A 174 -17.75 -6.45 8.95
N ARG A 175 -18.27 -5.22 8.94
CA ARG A 175 -19.65 -4.93 9.35
C ARG A 175 -20.67 -5.61 8.43
N SER A 176 -20.38 -5.69 7.14
CA SER A 176 -21.21 -6.43 6.19
C SER A 176 -21.07 -7.95 6.37
N LEU A 177 -19.83 -8.44 6.35
CA LEU A 177 -19.51 -9.87 6.36
C LEU A 177 -19.88 -10.58 7.66
N ARG A 178 -19.89 -9.89 8.81
CA ARG A 178 -20.27 -10.51 10.10
C ARG A 178 -21.70 -11.05 10.16
N HIS A 179 -22.57 -10.59 9.24
CA HIS A 179 -23.97 -11.04 9.14
C HIS A 179 -24.15 -12.15 8.08
N ALA A 180 -23.09 -12.54 7.40
CA ALA A 180 -23.15 -13.61 6.40
C ALA A 180 -23.45 -14.97 7.04
N GLU A 181 -24.10 -15.86 6.28
CA GLU A 181 -24.54 -17.18 6.76
C GLU A 181 -23.39 -18.04 7.27
N TYR A 182 -22.25 -18.03 6.59
CA TYR A 182 -21.07 -18.80 7.02
C TYR A 182 -20.50 -18.30 8.36
N ALA A 183 -20.57 -16.98 8.64
CA ALA A 183 -20.16 -16.42 9.92
C ALA A 183 -21.15 -16.78 11.03
N ALA A 184 -22.44 -16.89 10.71
CA ALA A 184 -23.46 -17.38 11.64
C ALA A 184 -23.28 -18.87 11.94
N ALA A 185 -23.04 -19.69 10.91
CA ALA A 185 -22.76 -21.10 11.06
C ALA A 185 -21.50 -21.37 11.92
N ALA A 186 -20.41 -20.64 11.69
CA ALA A 186 -19.22 -20.75 12.51
C ALA A 186 -19.49 -20.44 13.99
N ARG A 187 -20.35 -19.46 14.29
CA ARG A 187 -20.78 -19.13 15.65
C ARG A 187 -21.57 -20.26 16.30
N THR A 188 -22.51 -20.85 15.59
CA THR A 188 -23.30 -21.98 16.11
C THR A 188 -22.44 -23.23 16.36
N CYS A 189 -21.35 -23.40 15.58
CA CYS A 189 -20.35 -24.44 15.80
C CYS A 189 -19.37 -24.12 16.97
N GLY A 190 -19.56 -23.01 17.68
CA GLY A 190 -18.75 -22.65 18.86
C GLY A 190 -17.39 -22.02 18.51
N ALA A 191 -17.18 -21.52 17.28
CA ALA A 191 -15.95 -20.83 16.94
C ALA A 191 -15.79 -19.53 17.74
N SER A 192 -14.57 -19.28 18.26
CA SER A 192 -14.27 -18.04 18.96
C SER A 192 -14.30 -16.83 18.02
N GLY A 193 -14.62 -15.65 18.57
CA GLY A 193 -14.68 -14.41 17.78
C GLY A 193 -13.39 -14.10 17.02
N LEU A 194 -12.23 -14.37 17.60
CA LEU A 194 -10.94 -14.19 16.94
C LEU A 194 -10.77 -15.16 15.75
N ARG A 195 -11.17 -16.41 15.93
CA ARG A 195 -11.15 -17.40 14.85
C ARG A 195 -12.06 -16.96 13.69
N ILE A 196 -13.26 -16.50 14.00
CA ILE A 196 -14.19 -16.00 12.96
C ILE A 196 -13.57 -14.81 12.23
N MET A 197 -13.02 -13.83 12.94
CA MET A 197 -12.40 -12.67 12.33
C MET A 197 -11.25 -13.04 11.38
N ILE A 198 -10.36 -13.94 11.79
CA ILE A 198 -9.14 -14.24 11.01
C ILE A 198 -9.38 -15.33 9.97
N VAL A 199 -10.12 -16.37 10.29
CA VAL A 199 -10.24 -17.56 9.42
C VAL A 199 -11.42 -17.43 8.46
N GLU A 200 -12.54 -16.86 8.92
CA GLU A 200 -13.78 -16.81 8.12
C GLU A 200 -13.91 -15.47 7.38
N LEU A 201 -13.67 -14.34 8.06
CA LEU A 201 -13.94 -13.03 7.48
C LEU A 201 -12.74 -12.43 6.74
N LEU A 202 -11.52 -12.57 7.26
CA LEU A 202 -10.33 -11.95 6.65
C LEU A 202 -10.07 -12.41 5.22
N PRO A 203 -10.16 -13.70 4.86
CA PRO A 203 -10.00 -14.14 3.47
C PRO A 203 -11.03 -13.53 2.53
N ASN A 204 -12.27 -13.34 3.01
CA ASN A 204 -13.35 -12.74 2.23
C ASN A 204 -13.20 -11.21 2.09
N ALA A 205 -12.55 -10.54 3.06
CA ALA A 205 -12.21 -9.12 3.00
C ALA A 205 -10.90 -8.86 2.24
N ALA A 206 -10.09 -9.89 1.98
CA ALA A 206 -8.73 -9.76 1.42
C ALA A 206 -8.70 -9.00 0.08
N GLY A 207 -9.70 -9.21 -0.79
CA GLY A 207 -9.78 -8.49 -2.05
C GLY A 207 -9.83 -6.97 -1.88
N ALA A 208 -10.65 -6.48 -0.96
CA ALA A 208 -10.74 -5.05 -0.65
C ALA A 208 -9.47 -4.52 0.02
N ILE A 209 -8.85 -5.32 0.90
CA ILE A 209 -7.60 -4.97 1.57
C ILE A 209 -6.46 -4.85 0.56
N ILE A 210 -6.33 -5.76 -0.40
CA ILE A 210 -5.31 -5.71 -1.45
C ILE A 210 -5.48 -4.46 -2.33
N ILE A 211 -6.71 -4.10 -2.70
CA ILE A 211 -6.97 -2.87 -3.45
C ILE A 211 -6.55 -1.64 -2.63
N ALA A 212 -6.91 -1.59 -1.36
CA ALA A 212 -6.50 -0.49 -0.47
C ALA A 212 -4.97 -0.43 -0.32
N ALA A 213 -4.30 -1.56 -0.17
CA ALA A 213 -2.85 -1.67 -0.09
C ALA A 213 -2.19 -1.09 -1.35
N THR A 214 -2.67 -1.46 -2.53
CA THR A 214 -2.14 -0.98 -3.81
C THR A 214 -2.25 0.55 -3.94
N ILE A 215 -3.40 1.12 -3.57
CA ILE A 215 -3.61 2.57 -3.59
C ILE A 215 -2.71 3.26 -2.55
N ASN A 216 -2.51 2.62 -1.39
CA ASN A 216 -1.67 3.17 -0.32
C ASN A 216 -0.18 3.24 -0.71
N VAL A 217 0.36 2.31 -1.50
CA VAL A 217 1.75 2.43 -2.01
C VAL A 217 1.93 3.71 -2.80
N ALA A 218 1.04 3.97 -3.76
CA ALA A 218 1.12 5.17 -4.59
C ALA A 218 1.01 6.45 -3.74
N ARG A 219 0.08 6.49 -2.78
CA ARG A 219 -0.07 7.61 -1.85
C ARG A 219 1.16 7.80 -0.95
N ALA A 220 1.76 6.71 -0.46
CA ALA A 220 2.94 6.76 0.39
C ALA A 220 4.15 7.34 -0.34
N ILE A 221 4.38 6.95 -1.60
CA ILE A 221 5.44 7.51 -2.44
C ILE A 221 5.21 9.00 -2.71
N LEU A 222 3.96 9.42 -2.98
CA LEU A 222 3.63 10.83 -3.14
C LEU A 222 3.84 11.62 -1.84
N LEU A 223 3.44 11.09 -0.69
CA LEU A 223 3.64 11.74 0.61
C LEU A 223 5.14 11.85 0.98
N GLU A 224 5.93 10.83 0.64
CA GLU A 224 7.39 10.86 0.85
C GLU A 224 8.04 12.02 0.11
N SER A 225 7.57 12.34 -1.11
CA SER A 225 8.10 13.47 -1.90
C SER A 225 7.83 14.84 -1.29
N TYR A 226 6.94 14.96 -0.30
CA TYR A 226 6.67 16.22 0.42
C TYR A 226 7.49 16.37 1.72
N VAL A 227 8.15 15.32 2.20
CA VAL A 227 8.89 15.26 3.46
C VAL A 227 10.39 15.28 3.24
#